data_b1cc89de3c42b85f89e0718a7c9a5906
#
_entry.id   b1cc89de3c42b85f89e0718a7c9a5906
#
_cell.length_a   1.000
_cell.length_b   1.000
_cell.length_c   1.000
_cell.angle_alpha   90.00
_cell.angle_beta   90.00
_cell.angle_gamma   90.00
#
_symmetry.space_group_name_H-M   'P 1'
#
loop_
_entity.id
_entity.type
_entity.pdbx_description
1 polymer ?
#
loop_
_entity_poly.entity_id
_entity_poly.type
_entity_poly.pdbx_seq_one_letter_code
_entity_poly.pdbx_strand_id
1 'polypeptide(L)'
;MKKILALCLALTMALAVFAGCSGAASSSAPAPRAPPSGSASTGGSATGKQLSGKVVYWSMYNEGEPEAMAIQKAADMFMEDYPDCEVEIQWIGRSNQDITGPALEGGEQLDILDNFSYDKSTDRYLDITDMMNEPALGQEDMTVAESILPVLNLANAQGQEKAGLETDKYYGVQMFPWVVGFFYNKDLFQQAGITETPETWTEFMEACQKLKDAGINAVTCDDAYMTLIPNNYLARLVGSDTIAAMSASASDPAWQSEEVKQAFAAMEALSPFMSPQTATNKSIPPASRNSRWARRPCT
;
A
#
# COMPACT_ATOMS: atom_id res chain seq x y z
N MET A 1 6.21 -18.04 48.62
CA MET A 1 5.98 -16.59 48.74
C MET A 1 5.79 -15.88 47.37
N LYS A 2 6.45 -16.28 46.30
CA LYS A 2 6.31 -15.62 44.96
C LYS A 2 4.95 -15.84 44.24
N LYS A 3 4.21 -16.90 44.56
CA LYS A 3 2.91 -17.22 43.95
C LYS A 3 1.72 -16.51 44.61
N ILE A 4 1.88 -16.06 45.85
CA ILE A 4 0.81 -15.33 46.59
C ILE A 4 0.84 -13.85 46.21
N LEU A 5 2.00 -13.29 45.87
CA LEU A 5 2.14 -11.90 45.44
C LEU A 5 1.50 -11.63 44.07
N ALA A 6 1.52 -12.63 43.16
CA ALA A 6 0.88 -12.51 41.84
C ALA A 6 -0.65 -12.54 41.88
N LEU A 7 -1.21 -13.24 42.90
CA LEU A 7 -2.67 -13.32 43.05
C LEU A 7 -3.26 -12.06 43.68
N CYS A 8 -2.51 -11.37 44.54
CA CYS A 8 -2.95 -10.09 45.12
C CYS A 8 -2.91 -8.91 44.11
N LEU A 9 -2.01 -8.95 43.12
CA LEU A 9 -1.91 -7.91 42.09
C LEU A 9 -3.05 -8.01 41.04
N ALA A 10 -3.57 -9.23 40.80
CA ALA A 10 -4.69 -9.44 39.88
C ALA A 10 -6.05 -9.04 40.45
N LEU A 11 -6.19 -9.01 41.77
CA LEU A 11 -7.46 -8.70 42.44
C LEU A 11 -7.69 -7.20 42.66
N THR A 12 -6.63 -6.37 42.58
CA THR A 12 -6.74 -4.91 42.76
C THR A 12 -7.07 -4.15 41.47
N MET A 13 -7.00 -4.76 40.29
CA MET A 13 -7.41 -4.14 39.01
C MET A 13 -8.89 -4.34 38.66
N ALA A 14 -9.64 -5.15 39.37
CA ALA A 14 -11.04 -5.46 39.06
C ALA A 14 -12.07 -4.56 39.78
N LEU A 15 -11.69 -3.54 40.58
CA LEU A 15 -12.58 -2.77 41.44
C LEU A 15 -12.64 -1.28 41.13
N ALA A 16 -12.16 -0.82 39.98
CA ALA A 16 -12.13 0.63 39.66
C ALA A 16 -13.06 1.09 38.51
N VAL A 17 -14.10 0.33 38.18
CA VAL A 17 -15.07 0.75 37.14
C VAL A 17 -16.52 0.66 37.67
N PHE A 18 -16.88 1.45 38.70
CA PHE A 18 -18.28 1.78 38.95
C PHE A 18 -18.33 2.98 39.93
N ALA A 19 -18.34 4.20 39.43
CA ALA A 19 -19.02 5.34 40.05
C ALA A 19 -18.89 6.61 39.19
N GLY A 20 -20.00 7.22 38.80
CA GLY A 20 -20.00 8.58 38.27
C GLY A 20 -21.21 8.94 37.43
N CYS A 21 -22.26 9.24 38.11
CA CYS A 21 -23.58 9.79 37.79
C CYS A 21 -23.65 10.98 36.84
N SER A 22 -24.70 10.95 36.05
CA SER A 22 -25.77 11.97 35.84
C SER A 22 -25.44 13.46 35.95
N GLY A 23 -25.81 14.19 34.91
CA GLY A 23 -25.96 15.64 34.91
C GLY A 23 -26.49 16.15 33.58
N ALA A 24 -27.80 16.33 33.47
CA ALA A 24 -28.45 16.95 32.32
C ALA A 24 -28.26 18.48 32.36
N ALA A 25 -27.98 19.09 31.23
CA ALA A 25 -28.32 20.47 30.95
C ALA A 25 -28.56 20.67 29.47
N SER A 26 -29.79 20.97 29.13
CA SER A 26 -30.31 21.39 27.85
C SER A 26 -29.79 22.78 27.49
N SER A 27 -29.27 22.97 26.27
CA SER A 27 -29.28 24.27 25.60
C SER A 27 -29.52 24.06 24.10
N SER A 28 -30.65 24.56 23.67
CA SER A 28 -31.12 24.63 22.29
C SER A 28 -30.32 25.64 21.50
N ALA A 29 -29.79 25.24 20.36
CA ALA A 29 -29.32 26.12 19.29
C ALA A 29 -29.97 25.71 17.96
N PRO A 30 -30.25 26.65 17.03
CA PRO A 30 -31.17 26.45 15.92
C PRO A 30 -30.54 25.63 14.76
N ALA A 31 -31.38 24.84 14.08
CA ALA A 31 -31.06 24.00 12.96
C ALA A 31 -30.54 24.79 11.73
N PRO A 32 -29.53 24.31 11.00
CA PRO A 32 -29.20 24.80 9.68
C PRO A 32 -30.17 24.24 8.62
N ARG A 33 -30.53 25.11 7.73
CA ARG A 33 -31.48 24.96 6.61
C ARG A 33 -30.93 23.91 5.62
N ALA A 34 -31.77 22.98 5.21
CA ALA A 34 -31.47 21.96 4.19
C ALA A 34 -31.13 22.58 2.83
N PRO A 35 -30.14 22.04 2.09
CA PRO A 35 -29.96 22.36 0.67
C PRO A 35 -31.00 21.64 -0.20
N PRO A 36 -31.27 22.13 -1.44
CA PRO A 36 -32.35 21.63 -2.26
C PRO A 36 -32.08 20.23 -2.81
N SER A 37 -33.12 19.43 -2.86
CA SER A 37 -33.17 18.09 -3.45
C SER A 37 -32.72 18.12 -4.91
N GLY A 38 -31.53 17.61 -5.18
CA GLY A 38 -31.14 17.14 -6.50
C GLY A 38 -31.70 15.74 -6.72
N SER A 39 -32.34 15.53 -7.85
CA SER A 39 -32.94 14.24 -8.26
C SER A 39 -31.94 13.10 -8.11
N ALA A 40 -32.32 12.13 -7.30
CA ALA A 40 -31.65 10.85 -7.24
C ALA A 40 -31.80 10.15 -8.60
N SER A 41 -30.68 9.93 -9.28
CA SER A 41 -30.59 8.94 -10.34
C SER A 41 -30.86 7.58 -9.70
N THR A 42 -31.93 6.94 -10.12
CA THR A 42 -32.26 5.57 -9.75
C THR A 42 -31.17 4.65 -10.29
N GLY A 43 -30.25 4.26 -9.41
CA GLY A 43 -29.31 3.18 -9.66
C GLY A 43 -30.05 1.90 -10.00
N GLY A 44 -29.60 1.22 -11.06
CA GLY A 44 -30.18 -0.03 -11.52
C GLY A 44 -30.17 -1.08 -10.40
N SER A 45 -31.32 -1.66 -10.20
CA SER A 45 -31.54 -2.75 -9.23
C SER A 45 -30.74 -3.98 -9.67
N ALA A 46 -29.65 -4.26 -8.99
CA ALA A 46 -28.99 -5.56 -9.09
C ALA A 46 -30.00 -6.62 -8.62
N THR A 47 -30.18 -7.66 -9.41
CA THR A 47 -31.08 -8.78 -9.23
C THR A 47 -31.16 -9.25 -7.78
N GLY A 48 -32.29 -9.02 -7.17
CA GLY A 48 -32.91 -9.39 -5.89
C GLY A 48 -32.34 -10.52 -5.02
N LYS A 49 -31.06 -10.60 -4.79
CA LYS A 49 -30.46 -11.48 -3.80
C LYS A 49 -30.27 -10.64 -2.53
N GLN A 50 -31.07 -10.89 -1.49
CA GLN A 50 -30.85 -10.28 -0.19
C GLN A 50 -29.54 -10.84 0.37
N LEU A 51 -28.49 -10.01 0.38
CA LEU A 51 -27.21 -10.34 0.99
C LEU A 51 -27.25 -9.95 2.45
N SER A 52 -26.69 -10.79 3.31
CA SER A 52 -26.55 -10.52 4.73
C SER A 52 -25.33 -11.24 5.30
N GLY A 53 -24.74 -10.71 6.33
CA GLY A 53 -23.61 -11.32 7.02
C GLY A 53 -22.48 -10.33 7.26
N LYS A 54 -21.37 -10.85 7.82
CA LYS A 54 -20.19 -10.07 8.14
C LYS A 54 -19.02 -10.50 7.28
N VAL A 55 -18.31 -9.54 6.72
CA VAL A 55 -17.04 -9.70 5.98
C VAL A 55 -15.95 -9.05 6.78
N VAL A 56 -14.84 -9.75 7.03
CA VAL A 56 -13.65 -9.25 7.71
C VAL A 56 -12.54 -9.03 6.69
N TYR A 57 -12.11 -7.77 6.58
CA TYR A 57 -11.07 -7.34 5.65
C TYR A 57 -9.82 -6.91 6.42
N TRP A 58 -8.68 -7.57 6.20
CA TRP A 58 -7.40 -7.19 6.73
C TRP A 58 -6.61 -6.37 5.74
N SER A 59 -6.32 -5.13 6.09
CA SER A 59 -5.61 -4.20 5.22
C SER A 59 -4.21 -3.86 5.72
N MET A 60 -3.25 -3.79 4.77
CA MET A 60 -1.88 -3.34 5.01
C MET A 60 -1.76 -1.84 5.27
N TYR A 61 -2.78 -1.09 4.94
CA TYR A 61 -2.77 0.36 5.11
C TYR A 61 -3.01 0.74 6.57
N ASN A 62 -2.57 1.93 6.96
CA ASN A 62 -2.94 2.50 8.23
C ASN A 62 -4.16 3.40 8.04
N GLU A 63 -5.01 3.48 9.05
CA GLU A 63 -6.16 4.38 9.04
C GLU A 63 -5.73 5.81 8.70
N GLY A 64 -6.45 6.44 7.76
CA GLY A 64 -6.15 7.80 7.29
C GLY A 64 -5.15 7.91 6.13
N GLU A 65 -4.54 6.82 5.68
CA GLU A 65 -3.82 6.81 4.40
C GLU A 65 -4.80 6.98 3.22
N PRO A 66 -4.41 7.59 2.09
CA PRO A 66 -5.32 7.81 0.96
C PRO A 66 -5.98 6.54 0.45
N GLU A 67 -5.24 5.45 0.38
CA GLU A 67 -5.74 4.13 -0.02
C GLU A 67 -6.74 3.58 1.00
N ALA A 68 -6.45 3.72 2.29
CA ALA A 68 -7.37 3.33 3.36
C ALA A 68 -8.69 4.10 3.28
N MET A 69 -8.63 5.40 2.99
CA MET A 69 -9.83 6.22 2.81
C MET A 69 -10.68 5.75 1.60
N ALA A 70 -10.03 5.33 0.51
CA ALA A 70 -10.73 4.81 -0.66
C ALA A 70 -11.39 3.45 -0.35
N ILE A 71 -10.69 2.55 0.35
CA ILE A 71 -11.21 1.25 0.78
C ILE A 71 -12.39 1.44 1.74
N GLN A 72 -12.26 2.31 2.74
CA GLN A 72 -13.34 2.60 3.68
C GLN A 72 -14.57 3.13 2.96
N LYS A 73 -14.39 4.08 2.03
CA LYS A 73 -15.51 4.62 1.25
C LYS A 73 -16.20 3.55 0.42
N ALA A 74 -15.45 2.63 -0.20
CA ALA A 74 -16.02 1.53 -0.96
C ALA A 74 -16.84 0.59 -0.05
N ALA A 75 -16.36 0.27 1.14
CA ALA A 75 -17.08 -0.51 2.14
C ALA A 75 -18.36 0.20 2.61
N ASP A 76 -18.29 1.51 2.87
CA ASP A 76 -19.45 2.30 3.27
C ASP A 76 -20.53 2.30 2.18
N MET A 77 -20.16 2.50 0.92
CA MET A 77 -21.09 2.44 -0.23
C MET A 77 -21.72 1.06 -0.38
N PHE A 78 -20.94 -0.01 -0.19
CA PHE A 78 -21.47 -1.38 -0.21
C PHE A 78 -22.51 -1.60 0.91
N MET A 79 -22.25 -1.13 2.12
CA MET A 79 -23.17 -1.25 3.24
C MET A 79 -24.41 -0.35 3.10
N GLU A 80 -24.32 0.76 2.34
CA GLU A 80 -25.52 1.56 1.97
C GLU A 80 -26.43 0.76 1.03
N ASP A 81 -25.87 0.03 0.06
CA ASP A 81 -26.62 -0.76 -0.90
C ASP A 81 -27.13 -2.08 -0.28
N TYR A 82 -26.41 -2.63 0.70
CA TYR A 82 -26.69 -3.89 1.38
C TYR A 82 -26.68 -3.73 2.90
N PRO A 83 -27.75 -3.13 3.50
CA PRO A 83 -27.75 -2.76 4.91
C PRO A 83 -27.75 -3.95 5.90
N ASP A 84 -28.03 -5.15 5.43
CA ASP A 84 -27.94 -6.39 6.22
C ASP A 84 -26.52 -7.00 6.19
N CYS A 85 -25.56 -6.36 5.49
CA CYS A 85 -24.15 -6.74 5.45
C CYS A 85 -23.33 -5.80 6.34
N GLU A 86 -22.34 -6.38 7.04
CA GLU A 86 -21.31 -5.65 7.79
C GLU A 86 -19.94 -5.88 7.13
N VAL A 87 -19.19 -4.83 6.84
CA VAL A 87 -17.78 -4.92 6.42
C VAL A 87 -16.93 -4.36 7.56
N GLU A 88 -16.22 -5.23 8.26
CA GLU A 88 -15.24 -4.84 9.28
C GLU A 88 -13.85 -4.76 8.64
N ILE A 89 -13.25 -3.57 8.61
CA ILE A 89 -11.89 -3.38 8.13
C ILE A 89 -10.95 -3.30 9.32
N GLN A 90 -9.95 -4.19 9.32
CA GLN A 90 -8.88 -4.19 10.31
C GLN A 90 -7.61 -3.60 9.67
N TRP A 91 -7.19 -2.42 10.15
CA TRP A 91 -6.00 -1.71 9.68
C TRP A 91 -4.75 -2.29 10.34
N ILE A 92 -4.26 -3.42 9.81
CA ILE A 92 -3.16 -4.21 10.37
C ILE A 92 -1.80 -3.54 10.14
N GLY A 93 -1.67 -2.74 9.09
CA GLY A 93 -0.40 -2.14 8.68
C GLY A 93 0.49 -3.09 7.87
N ARG A 94 1.70 -2.66 7.57
CA ARG A 94 2.63 -3.35 6.63
C ARG A 94 3.12 -4.72 7.09
N SER A 95 2.89 -5.08 8.35
CA SER A 95 3.22 -6.41 8.91
C SER A 95 2.16 -7.47 8.67
N ASN A 96 1.07 -7.16 7.95
CA ASN A 96 -0.02 -8.11 7.72
C ASN A 96 0.46 -9.43 7.09
N GLN A 97 1.46 -9.40 6.20
CA GLN A 97 2.03 -10.61 5.59
C GLN A 97 2.62 -11.59 6.63
N ASP A 98 3.23 -11.06 7.69
CA ASP A 98 3.89 -11.87 8.72
C ASP A 98 2.89 -12.57 9.65
N ILE A 99 1.72 -11.98 9.86
CA ILE A 99 0.73 -12.45 10.83
C ILE A 99 -0.43 -13.23 10.21
N THR A 100 -0.68 -13.07 8.90
CA THR A 100 -1.82 -13.70 8.22
C THR A 100 -1.77 -15.23 8.29
N GLY A 101 -0.62 -15.84 8.02
CA GLY A 101 -0.47 -17.30 8.08
C GLY A 101 -0.84 -17.87 9.45
N PRO A 102 -0.17 -17.42 10.54
CA PRO A 102 -0.52 -17.84 11.90
C PRO A 102 -1.98 -17.57 12.30
N ALA A 103 -2.56 -16.45 11.87
CA ALA A 103 -3.95 -16.12 12.18
C ALA A 103 -4.94 -17.10 11.53
N LEU A 104 -4.75 -17.42 10.24
CA LEU A 104 -5.56 -18.41 9.52
C LEU A 104 -5.42 -19.80 10.14
N GLU A 105 -4.20 -20.20 10.56
CA GLU A 105 -3.97 -21.46 11.28
C GLU A 105 -4.64 -21.46 12.66
N GLY A 106 -4.75 -20.29 13.30
CA GLY A 106 -5.46 -20.08 14.55
C GLY A 106 -6.98 -20.10 14.43
N GLY A 107 -7.52 -20.08 13.21
CA GLY A 107 -8.96 -20.07 12.95
C GLY A 107 -9.57 -18.66 13.03
N GLU A 108 -8.77 -17.61 12.90
CA GLU A 108 -9.27 -16.24 12.78
C GLU A 108 -10.09 -16.07 11.49
N GLN A 109 -11.20 -15.35 11.59
CA GLN A 109 -12.00 -15.00 10.41
C GLN A 109 -11.26 -13.95 9.60
N LEU A 110 -10.99 -14.28 8.34
CA LEU A 110 -10.36 -13.41 7.36
C LEU A 110 -10.95 -13.73 5.99
N ASP A 111 -11.74 -12.82 5.44
CA ASP A 111 -12.45 -13.03 4.17
C ASP A 111 -11.77 -12.29 3.03
N ILE A 112 -11.21 -11.09 3.28
CA ILE A 112 -10.49 -10.29 2.30
C ILE A 112 -9.15 -9.86 2.89
N LEU A 113 -8.09 -9.97 2.08
CA LEU A 113 -6.73 -9.59 2.43
C LEU A 113 -6.09 -8.82 1.28
N ASP A 114 -5.48 -7.68 1.57
CA ASP A 114 -4.57 -7.01 0.66
C ASP A 114 -3.08 -7.26 1.01
N ASN A 115 -2.17 -6.80 0.15
CA ASN A 115 -0.71 -7.02 0.29
C ASN A 115 -0.35 -8.51 0.40
N PHE A 116 -0.97 -9.31 -0.43
CA PHE A 116 -0.81 -10.75 -0.43
C PHE A 116 0.07 -11.20 -1.60
N SER A 117 0.95 -12.14 -1.36
CA SER A 117 1.72 -12.81 -2.41
C SER A 117 1.14 -14.20 -2.64
N TYR A 118 0.80 -14.50 -3.88
CA TYR A 118 0.32 -15.84 -4.23
C TYR A 118 1.33 -16.91 -3.85
N ASP A 119 0.84 -18.00 -3.33
CA ASP A 119 1.57 -19.25 -3.11
C ASP A 119 0.85 -20.44 -3.77
N LYS A 120 1.39 -21.63 -3.66
CA LYS A 120 0.80 -22.82 -4.26
C LYS A 120 -0.41 -23.40 -3.50
N SER A 121 -0.81 -22.78 -2.41
CA SER A 121 -1.92 -23.23 -1.57
C SER A 121 -3.25 -22.74 -2.15
N THR A 122 -3.67 -23.33 -3.28
CA THR A 122 -4.89 -22.91 -4.01
C THR A 122 -6.18 -23.08 -3.19
N ASP A 123 -6.17 -23.92 -2.16
CA ASP A 123 -7.28 -24.15 -1.25
C ASP A 123 -7.61 -22.94 -0.35
N ARG A 124 -6.73 -21.93 -0.33
CA ARG A 124 -6.92 -20.68 0.44
C ARG A 124 -7.53 -19.54 -0.37
N TYR A 125 -7.61 -19.69 -1.70
CA TYR A 125 -8.11 -18.64 -2.58
C TYR A 125 -9.45 -19.01 -3.18
N LEU A 126 -10.38 -18.08 -3.13
CA LEU A 126 -11.62 -18.21 -3.87
C LEU A 126 -11.34 -17.93 -5.36
N ASP A 127 -11.78 -18.83 -6.24
CA ASP A 127 -11.86 -18.54 -7.67
C ASP A 127 -12.99 -17.53 -7.90
N ILE A 128 -12.61 -16.31 -8.30
CA ILE A 128 -13.54 -15.20 -8.55
C ILE A 128 -13.74 -14.92 -10.05
N THR A 129 -13.36 -15.86 -10.91
CA THR A 129 -13.39 -15.69 -12.37
C THR A 129 -14.80 -15.35 -12.87
N ASP A 130 -15.83 -15.99 -12.35
CA ASP A 130 -17.20 -15.68 -12.74
C ASP A 130 -17.58 -14.24 -12.38
N MET A 131 -17.20 -13.77 -11.19
CA MET A 131 -17.43 -12.38 -10.76
C MET A 131 -16.68 -11.37 -11.63
N MET A 132 -15.46 -11.71 -12.06
CA MET A 132 -14.66 -10.84 -12.94
C MET A 132 -15.24 -10.73 -14.35
N ASN A 133 -16.05 -11.67 -14.78
CA ASN A 133 -16.75 -11.68 -16.07
C ASN A 133 -18.15 -11.07 -16.00
N GLU A 134 -18.65 -10.69 -14.82
CA GLU A 134 -19.91 -9.97 -14.69
C GLU A 134 -19.75 -8.51 -15.16
N PRO A 135 -20.85 -7.83 -15.55
CA PRO A 135 -20.83 -6.41 -15.88
C PRO A 135 -20.30 -5.57 -14.73
N ALA A 136 -19.44 -4.61 -15.03
CA ALA A 136 -18.90 -3.70 -14.03
C ALA A 136 -20.00 -2.74 -13.54
N LEU A 137 -20.03 -2.48 -12.24
CA LEU A 137 -21.02 -1.59 -11.63
C LEU A 137 -21.00 -0.19 -12.27
N GLY A 138 -22.13 0.22 -12.83
CA GLY A 138 -22.26 1.51 -13.51
C GLY A 138 -21.60 1.58 -14.91
N GLN A 139 -21.12 0.45 -15.44
CA GLN A 139 -20.51 0.34 -16.78
C GLN A 139 -20.96 -1.02 -17.40
N GLU A 140 -22.24 -1.15 -17.70
CA GLU A 140 -22.83 -2.41 -18.13
C GLU A 140 -22.33 -2.94 -19.49
N ASP A 141 -21.62 -2.13 -20.24
CA ASP A 141 -21.02 -2.45 -21.54
C ASP A 141 -19.61 -3.07 -21.44
N MET A 142 -19.06 -3.18 -20.22
CA MET A 142 -17.78 -3.85 -19.95
C MET A 142 -17.86 -4.72 -18.71
N THR A 143 -17.01 -5.73 -18.65
CA THR A 143 -16.89 -6.61 -17.47
C THR A 143 -16.06 -5.96 -16.36
N VAL A 144 -16.12 -6.51 -15.15
CA VAL A 144 -15.25 -6.09 -14.03
C VAL A 144 -13.78 -6.19 -14.44
N ALA A 145 -13.39 -7.29 -15.10
CA ALA A 145 -12.00 -7.47 -15.58
C ALA A 145 -11.59 -6.40 -16.59
N GLU A 146 -12.46 -6.02 -17.52
CA GLU A 146 -12.19 -4.97 -18.51
C GLU A 146 -12.16 -3.57 -17.90
N SER A 147 -12.83 -3.34 -16.78
CA SER A 147 -12.81 -2.06 -16.07
C SER A 147 -11.47 -1.80 -15.34
N ILE A 148 -10.68 -2.85 -15.13
CA ILE A 148 -9.36 -2.76 -14.48
C ILE A 148 -8.31 -2.40 -15.52
N LEU A 149 -7.37 -1.52 -15.15
CA LEU A 149 -6.26 -1.17 -16.03
C LEU A 149 -5.51 -2.43 -16.52
N PRO A 150 -5.28 -2.59 -17.83
CA PRO A 150 -4.68 -3.80 -18.38
C PRO A 150 -3.33 -4.18 -17.74
N VAL A 151 -2.53 -3.19 -17.32
CA VAL A 151 -1.25 -3.44 -16.63
C VAL A 151 -1.45 -4.11 -15.27
N LEU A 152 -2.55 -3.86 -14.57
CA LEU A 152 -2.87 -4.49 -13.29
C LEU A 152 -3.30 -5.94 -13.49
N ASN A 153 -4.14 -6.22 -14.49
CA ASN A 153 -4.50 -7.59 -14.86
C ASN A 153 -3.28 -8.41 -15.30
N LEU A 154 -2.37 -7.79 -16.07
CA LEU A 154 -1.11 -8.42 -16.46
C LEU A 154 -0.25 -8.74 -15.23
N ALA A 155 -0.10 -7.79 -14.30
CA ALA A 155 0.67 -8.00 -13.06
C ALA A 155 0.05 -9.10 -12.19
N ASN A 156 -1.27 -9.19 -12.13
CA ASN A 156 -1.98 -10.26 -11.43
C ASN A 156 -1.69 -11.63 -12.05
N ALA A 157 -1.82 -11.76 -13.37
CA ALA A 157 -1.52 -13.00 -14.11
C ALA A 157 -0.07 -13.44 -13.93
N GLN A 158 0.89 -12.51 -14.01
CA GLN A 158 2.32 -12.80 -13.77
C GLN A 158 2.59 -13.25 -12.32
N GLY A 159 1.90 -12.66 -11.34
CA GLY A 159 1.97 -13.09 -9.94
C GLY A 159 1.47 -14.52 -9.75
N GLN A 160 0.34 -14.85 -10.37
CA GLN A 160 -0.24 -16.21 -10.36
C GLN A 160 0.68 -17.21 -11.05
N GLU A 161 1.20 -16.90 -12.25
CA GLU A 161 2.14 -17.75 -12.97
C GLU A 161 3.38 -18.06 -12.13
N LYS A 162 3.99 -17.05 -11.51
CA LYS A 162 5.15 -17.21 -10.63
C LYS A 162 4.83 -18.12 -9.43
N ALA A 163 3.63 -18.09 -8.92
CA ALA A 163 3.15 -18.97 -7.86
C ALA A 163 2.78 -20.38 -8.36
N GLY A 164 2.71 -20.59 -9.67
CA GLY A 164 2.30 -21.84 -10.31
C GLY A 164 0.78 -22.07 -10.25
N LEU A 165 0.04 -20.98 -10.23
CA LEU A 165 -1.43 -20.97 -10.34
C LEU A 165 -1.87 -20.84 -11.79
N GLU A 166 -3.13 -21.17 -12.08
CA GLU A 166 -3.74 -20.99 -13.40
C GLU A 166 -3.85 -19.49 -13.73
N THR A 167 -3.45 -19.10 -14.93
CA THR A 167 -3.41 -17.69 -15.37
C THR A 167 -4.65 -17.24 -16.11
N ASP A 168 -5.53 -18.17 -16.45
CA ASP A 168 -6.86 -17.93 -17.03
C ASP A 168 -7.97 -17.78 -15.99
N LYS A 169 -7.60 -17.85 -14.72
CA LYS A 169 -8.47 -17.63 -13.56
C LYS A 169 -8.10 -16.37 -12.80
N TYR A 170 -9.01 -15.92 -11.96
CA TYR A 170 -8.78 -14.82 -11.03
C TYR A 170 -8.91 -15.32 -9.59
N TYR A 171 -7.86 -15.17 -8.80
CA TYR A 171 -7.82 -15.45 -7.36
C TYR A 171 -7.66 -14.19 -6.53
N GLY A 172 -7.58 -13.04 -7.18
CA GLY A 172 -7.47 -11.74 -6.56
C GLY A 172 -7.48 -10.63 -7.60
N VAL A 173 -7.57 -9.40 -7.12
CA VAL A 173 -7.65 -8.18 -7.94
C VAL A 173 -6.57 -7.20 -7.50
N GLN A 174 -5.78 -6.68 -8.43
CA GLN A 174 -4.86 -5.59 -8.18
C GLN A 174 -5.64 -4.27 -8.13
N MET A 175 -5.69 -3.64 -6.97
CA MET A 175 -6.48 -2.42 -6.77
C MET A 175 -5.73 -1.14 -7.13
N PHE A 176 -4.43 -1.05 -6.79
CA PHE A 176 -3.67 0.18 -6.92
C PHE A 176 -2.40 -0.02 -7.75
N PRO A 177 -2.16 0.84 -8.75
CA PRO A 177 -0.89 0.84 -9.47
C PRO A 177 0.20 1.44 -8.58
N TRP A 178 1.38 0.81 -8.58
CA TRP A 178 2.56 1.32 -7.91
C TRP A 178 3.51 1.91 -8.92
N VAL A 179 3.94 3.13 -8.68
CA VAL A 179 4.95 3.81 -9.49
C VAL A 179 6.17 4.08 -8.62
N VAL A 180 7.31 3.59 -9.09
CA VAL A 180 8.61 3.87 -8.47
C VAL A 180 9.26 5.04 -9.21
N GLY A 181 9.66 6.05 -8.47
CA GLY A 181 10.30 7.23 -9.04
C GLY A 181 10.97 8.10 -7.99
N PHE A 182 11.70 9.10 -8.44
CA PHE A 182 12.24 10.14 -7.56
C PHE A 182 11.21 11.25 -7.39
N PHE A 183 10.91 11.56 -6.14
CA PHE A 183 10.15 12.74 -5.76
C PHE A 183 11.14 13.81 -5.31
N TYR A 184 10.91 15.07 -5.66
CA TYR A 184 11.79 16.16 -5.29
C TYR A 184 11.05 17.32 -4.62
N ASN A 185 11.74 18.01 -3.72
CA ASN A 185 11.23 19.22 -3.11
C ASN A 185 11.61 20.42 -3.96
N LYS A 186 10.59 21.08 -4.55
CA LYS A 186 10.78 22.21 -5.47
C LYS A 186 11.48 23.39 -4.83
N ASP A 187 11.20 23.69 -3.56
CA ASP A 187 11.79 24.83 -2.85
C ASP A 187 13.29 24.59 -2.61
N LEU A 188 13.68 23.35 -2.28
CA LEU A 188 15.08 22.98 -2.09
C LEU A 188 15.85 22.96 -3.43
N PHE A 189 15.20 22.54 -4.52
CA PHE A 189 15.78 22.65 -5.86
C PHE A 189 16.03 24.12 -6.22
N GLN A 190 15.05 24.98 -6.01
CA GLN A 190 15.20 26.42 -6.25
C GLN A 190 16.30 27.02 -5.39
N GLN A 191 16.40 26.65 -4.12
CA GLN A 191 17.47 27.09 -3.21
C GLN A 191 18.85 26.66 -3.70
N ALA A 192 18.98 25.50 -4.33
CA ALA A 192 20.21 25.00 -4.93
C ALA A 192 20.46 25.53 -6.37
N GLY A 193 19.59 26.42 -6.88
CA GLY A 193 19.68 26.97 -8.24
C GLY A 193 19.35 25.95 -9.34
N ILE A 194 18.55 24.92 -9.02
CA ILE A 194 18.08 23.94 -9.99
C ILE A 194 16.71 24.39 -10.49
N THR A 195 16.62 24.76 -11.76
CA THR A 195 15.42 25.32 -12.39
C THR A 195 14.65 24.30 -13.21
N GLU A 196 15.32 23.25 -13.69
CA GLU A 196 14.75 22.21 -14.54
C GLU A 196 14.83 20.85 -13.84
N THR A 197 13.84 20.01 -14.08
CA THR A 197 13.82 18.63 -13.57
C THR A 197 14.82 17.80 -14.38
N PRO A 198 15.72 17.04 -13.76
CA PRO A 198 16.63 16.14 -14.47
C PRO A 198 15.88 15.10 -15.31
N GLU A 199 16.25 14.95 -16.57
CA GLU A 199 15.68 13.95 -17.48
C GLU A 199 16.62 12.76 -17.71
N THR A 200 17.92 12.98 -17.45
CA THR A 200 18.97 11.96 -17.62
C THR A 200 19.67 11.67 -16.29
N TRP A 201 20.35 10.51 -16.24
CA TRP A 201 21.19 10.15 -15.10
C TRP A 201 22.30 11.19 -14.83
N THR A 202 22.91 11.73 -15.90
CA THR A 202 23.94 12.75 -15.79
C THR A 202 23.41 14.01 -15.16
N GLU A 203 22.27 14.54 -15.63
CA GLU A 203 21.64 15.71 -15.06
C GLU A 203 21.19 15.49 -13.62
N PHE A 204 20.71 14.26 -13.29
CA PHE A 204 20.37 13.89 -11.92
C PHE A 204 21.61 13.95 -11.01
N MET A 205 22.76 13.45 -11.45
CA MET A 205 24.02 13.52 -10.69
C MET A 205 24.52 14.96 -10.53
N GLU A 206 24.36 15.80 -11.56
CA GLU A 206 24.66 17.23 -11.48
C GLU A 206 23.74 17.96 -10.49
N ALA A 207 22.45 17.62 -10.48
CA ALA A 207 21.51 18.13 -9.49
C ALA A 207 21.88 17.71 -8.07
N CYS A 208 22.28 16.45 -7.87
CA CYS A 208 22.79 15.97 -6.59
C CYS A 208 24.02 16.75 -6.12
N GLN A 209 24.95 17.08 -7.04
CA GLN A 209 26.11 17.88 -6.70
C GLN A 209 25.73 19.31 -6.28
N LYS A 210 24.85 19.99 -7.03
CA LYS A 210 24.36 21.33 -6.69
C LYS A 210 23.67 21.35 -5.31
N LEU A 211 22.86 20.35 -5.00
CA LEU A 211 22.22 20.22 -3.69
C LEU A 211 23.26 20.08 -2.58
N LYS A 212 24.25 19.20 -2.78
CA LYS A 212 25.33 18.99 -1.83
C LYS A 212 26.15 20.26 -1.60
N ASP A 213 26.49 21.01 -2.66
CA ASP A 213 27.24 22.27 -2.59
C ASP A 213 26.43 23.35 -1.83
N ALA A 214 25.10 23.32 -1.92
CA ALA A 214 24.20 24.15 -1.13
C ALA A 214 24.01 23.66 0.33
N GLY A 215 24.70 22.60 0.75
CA GLY A 215 24.56 22.02 2.09
C GLY A 215 23.26 21.24 2.31
N ILE A 216 22.60 20.83 1.25
CA ILE A 216 21.33 20.10 1.26
C ILE A 216 21.62 18.62 1.02
N ASN A 217 20.97 17.72 1.79
CA ASN A 217 21.02 16.29 1.51
C ASN A 217 20.37 16.02 0.15
N ALA A 218 21.14 15.51 -0.81
CA ALA A 218 20.65 15.36 -2.18
C ALA A 218 19.63 14.23 -2.31
N VAL A 219 19.95 13.03 -1.78
CA VAL A 219 19.07 11.87 -1.89
C VAL A 219 18.82 11.26 -0.51
N THR A 220 17.58 10.89 -0.28
CA THR A 220 17.19 10.06 0.87
C THR A 220 16.28 8.94 0.40
N CYS A 221 16.49 7.75 0.93
CA CYS A 221 15.70 6.57 0.65
C CYS A 221 15.63 5.72 1.93
N ASP A 222 14.55 5.01 2.12
CA ASP A 222 14.45 3.97 3.15
C ASP A 222 15.34 2.80 2.75
N ASP A 223 16.01 2.16 3.71
CA ASP A 223 16.91 1.03 3.45
C ASP A 223 16.22 -0.17 2.79
N ALA A 224 14.95 -0.40 3.13
CA ALA A 224 14.13 -1.44 2.51
C ALA A 224 13.90 -1.23 1.00
N TYR A 225 13.96 0.03 0.54
CA TYR A 225 13.68 0.40 -0.85
C TYR A 225 14.92 0.82 -1.64
N MET A 226 16.12 0.77 -1.06
CA MET A 226 17.35 1.14 -1.75
C MET A 226 17.60 0.34 -3.03
N THR A 227 17.16 -0.92 -3.07
CA THR A 227 17.30 -1.79 -4.24
C THR A 227 16.47 -1.34 -5.45
N LEU A 228 15.47 -0.48 -5.25
CA LEU A 228 14.66 0.04 -6.35
C LEU A 228 15.46 0.95 -7.29
N ILE A 229 16.46 1.66 -6.78
CA ILE A 229 17.29 2.55 -7.60
C ILE A 229 18.13 1.75 -8.61
N PRO A 230 18.99 0.80 -8.20
CA PRO A 230 19.76 -0.01 -9.15
C PRO A 230 18.87 -0.87 -10.05
N ASN A 231 17.75 -1.39 -9.55
CA ASN A 231 16.84 -2.19 -10.37
C ASN A 231 16.24 -1.36 -11.50
N ASN A 232 15.78 -0.14 -11.22
CA ASN A 232 15.27 0.76 -12.25
C ASN A 232 16.36 1.18 -13.24
N TYR A 233 17.57 1.48 -12.73
CA TYR A 233 18.69 1.83 -13.58
C TYR A 233 19.05 0.68 -14.52
N LEU A 234 19.20 -0.53 -13.99
CA LEU A 234 19.52 -1.72 -14.77
C LEU A 234 18.41 -2.06 -15.78
N ALA A 235 17.14 -1.97 -15.38
CA ALA A 235 16.01 -2.24 -16.28
C ALA A 235 16.01 -1.33 -17.52
N ARG A 236 16.50 -0.08 -17.39
CA ARG A 236 16.66 0.84 -18.53
C ARG A 236 17.81 0.44 -19.47
N LEU A 237 18.82 -0.27 -18.96
CA LEU A 237 19.94 -0.75 -19.75
C LEU A 237 19.63 -2.06 -20.50
N VAL A 238 18.98 -3.01 -19.83
CA VAL A 238 18.79 -4.37 -20.34
C VAL A 238 17.36 -4.71 -20.76
N GLY A 239 16.40 -3.89 -20.40
CA GLY A 239 14.97 -4.12 -20.65
C GLY A 239 14.30 -5.03 -19.63
N SER A 240 12.96 -4.98 -19.62
CA SER A 240 12.11 -5.70 -18.65
C SER A 240 12.23 -7.22 -18.73
N ASP A 241 12.35 -7.77 -19.95
CA ASP A 241 12.40 -9.22 -20.18
C ASP A 241 13.69 -9.81 -19.60
N THR A 242 14.83 -9.11 -19.79
CA THR A 242 16.10 -9.52 -19.19
C THR A 242 16.03 -9.47 -17.66
N ILE A 243 15.43 -8.42 -17.08
CA ILE A 243 15.22 -8.33 -15.62
C ILE A 243 14.35 -9.48 -15.13
N ALA A 244 13.30 -9.83 -15.84
CA ALA A 244 12.44 -10.97 -15.49
C ALA A 244 13.22 -12.29 -15.49
N ALA A 245 14.03 -12.55 -16.53
CA ALA A 245 14.89 -13.73 -16.61
C ALA A 245 15.92 -13.77 -15.46
N MET A 246 16.60 -12.66 -15.19
CA MET A 246 17.54 -12.52 -14.07
C MET A 246 16.86 -12.77 -12.70
N SER A 247 15.64 -12.31 -12.55
CA SER A 247 14.86 -12.52 -11.30
C SER A 247 14.44 -13.97 -11.12
N ALA A 248 14.21 -14.68 -12.23
CA ALA A 248 13.82 -16.09 -12.20
C ALA A 248 15.00 -17.03 -11.90
N SER A 249 16.24 -16.62 -12.17
CA SER A 249 17.43 -17.45 -11.99
C SER A 249 18.64 -16.65 -11.51
N ALA A 250 19.17 -17.01 -10.34
CA ALA A 250 20.41 -16.44 -9.82
C ALA A 250 21.64 -16.85 -10.69
N SER A 251 21.51 -17.85 -11.55
CA SER A 251 22.56 -18.30 -12.47
C SER A 251 22.39 -17.76 -13.89
N ASP A 252 21.44 -16.85 -14.12
CA ASP A 252 21.28 -16.23 -15.44
C ASP A 252 22.57 -15.53 -15.87
N PRO A 253 23.07 -15.77 -17.12
CA PRO A 253 24.31 -15.16 -17.60
C PRO A 253 24.29 -13.63 -17.59
N ALA A 254 23.12 -13.00 -17.70
CA ALA A 254 22.98 -11.54 -17.67
C ALA A 254 23.49 -10.91 -16.36
N TRP A 255 23.56 -11.68 -15.25
CA TRP A 255 24.18 -11.21 -13.99
C TRP A 255 25.69 -10.89 -14.14
N GLN A 256 26.35 -11.41 -15.17
CA GLN A 256 27.77 -11.18 -15.45
C GLN A 256 28.00 -10.11 -16.53
N SER A 257 26.93 -9.44 -16.99
CA SER A 257 27.01 -8.47 -18.09
C SER A 257 27.69 -7.17 -17.69
N GLU A 258 28.13 -6.39 -18.68
CA GLU A 258 28.70 -5.06 -18.48
C GLU A 258 27.64 -4.06 -17.96
N GLU A 259 26.36 -4.25 -18.32
CA GLU A 259 25.25 -3.44 -17.87
C GLU A 259 25.04 -3.57 -16.35
N VAL A 260 25.20 -4.79 -15.80
CA VAL A 260 25.16 -5.01 -14.34
C VAL A 260 26.33 -4.28 -13.67
N LYS A 261 27.53 -4.38 -14.20
CA LYS A 261 28.71 -3.64 -13.66
C LYS A 261 28.47 -2.14 -13.75
N GLN A 262 27.91 -1.64 -14.83
CA GLN A 262 27.55 -0.24 -15.01
C GLN A 262 26.52 0.22 -13.95
N ALA A 263 25.51 -0.60 -13.67
CA ALA A 263 24.52 -0.29 -12.65
C ALA A 263 25.15 -0.18 -11.24
N PHE A 264 26.06 -1.09 -10.88
CA PHE A 264 26.81 -0.99 -9.63
C PHE A 264 27.73 0.23 -9.58
N ALA A 265 28.44 0.55 -10.65
CA ALA A 265 29.27 1.74 -10.73
C ALA A 265 28.44 3.04 -10.58
N ALA A 266 27.23 3.08 -11.14
CA ALA A 266 26.30 4.18 -10.98
C ALA A 266 25.86 4.34 -9.51
N MET A 267 25.62 3.23 -8.78
CA MET A 267 25.28 3.27 -7.35
C MET A 267 26.48 3.70 -6.49
N GLU A 268 27.68 3.27 -6.83
CA GLU A 268 28.90 3.72 -6.18
C GLU A 268 29.06 5.26 -6.34
N ALA A 269 28.86 5.76 -7.56
CA ALA A 269 28.89 7.19 -7.85
C ALA A 269 27.79 7.99 -7.10
N LEU A 270 26.62 7.40 -6.89
CA LEU A 270 25.51 8.01 -6.15
C LEU A 270 25.73 8.02 -4.63
N SER A 271 26.52 7.08 -4.10
CA SER A 271 26.65 6.88 -2.65
C SER A 271 27.08 8.12 -1.86
N PRO A 272 27.97 9.03 -2.35
CA PRO A 272 28.35 10.25 -1.65
C PRO A 272 27.23 11.29 -1.50
N PHE A 273 26.13 11.12 -2.21
CA PHE A 273 24.95 11.97 -2.20
C PHE A 273 23.81 11.43 -1.36
N MET A 274 23.92 10.16 -0.92
CA MET A 274 22.92 9.53 -0.07
C MET A 274 22.99 10.10 1.35
N SER A 275 21.82 10.30 1.96
CA SER A 275 21.73 10.73 3.35
C SER A 275 22.36 9.70 4.30
N PRO A 276 23.19 10.09 5.29
CA PRO A 276 23.71 9.17 6.30
C PRO A 276 22.64 8.39 7.06
N GLN A 277 21.42 8.90 7.12
CA GLN A 277 20.28 8.24 7.76
C GLN A 277 19.68 7.11 6.90
N THR A 278 20.03 7.04 5.63
CA THR A 278 19.65 5.97 4.72
C THR A 278 20.37 4.66 5.07
N ALA A 279 21.55 4.75 5.66
CA ALA A 279 22.39 3.59 6.02
C ALA A 279 22.10 3.03 7.42
N THR A 280 21.19 3.61 8.18
CA THR A 280 20.86 3.15 9.53
C THR A 280 19.41 2.65 9.56
N ASN A 281 19.23 1.36 9.78
CA ASN A 281 17.97 0.65 9.96
C ASN A 281 17.20 1.15 11.23
N LYS A 282 17.10 2.46 11.41
CA LYS A 282 16.26 3.08 12.44
C LYS A 282 14.99 3.58 11.76
N SER A 283 13.95 2.76 11.80
CA SER A 283 12.60 3.17 11.47
C SER A 283 12.29 4.52 12.16
N ILE A 284 12.15 5.57 11.36
CA ILE A 284 11.74 6.87 11.87
C ILE A 284 10.27 6.75 12.26
N PRO A 285 9.89 7.05 13.51
CA PRO A 285 8.49 6.99 13.91
C PRO A 285 7.58 7.81 12.98
N PRO A 286 6.37 7.37 12.66
CA PRO A 286 5.47 8.02 11.70
C PRO A 286 5.27 9.52 11.92
N ALA A 287 5.14 9.95 13.18
CA ALA A 287 4.95 11.35 13.56
C ALA A 287 6.15 12.26 13.27
N SER A 288 7.36 11.72 13.15
CA SER A 288 8.57 12.49 12.82
C SER A 288 8.88 12.51 11.33
N ARG A 289 8.26 11.66 10.52
CA ARG A 289 8.45 11.62 9.07
C ARG A 289 7.96 12.91 8.41
N ASN A 290 6.74 13.34 8.71
CA ASN A 290 6.13 14.50 8.06
C ASN A 290 6.90 15.81 8.25
N SER A 291 7.53 16.03 9.41
CA SER A 291 8.30 17.26 9.67
C SER A 291 9.70 17.25 9.05
N ARG A 292 10.25 16.06 8.70
CA ARG A 292 11.58 15.93 8.09
C ARG A 292 11.54 15.87 6.57
N TRP A 293 10.47 15.36 5.98
CA TRP A 293 10.30 15.30 4.52
C TRP A 293 10.32 16.69 3.87
N ALA A 294 9.75 17.68 4.54
CA ALA A 294 9.77 19.07 4.07
C ALA A 294 11.17 19.67 3.95
N ARG A 295 12.19 19.03 4.50
CA ARG A 295 13.58 19.53 4.48
C ARG A 295 14.52 18.71 3.60
N ARG A 296 14.01 17.72 2.85
CA ARG A 296 14.84 16.84 2.01
C ARG A 296 14.48 17.01 0.54
N PRO A 297 15.46 17.18 -0.36
CA PRO A 297 15.19 17.58 -1.74
C PRO A 297 14.71 16.46 -2.64
N CYS A 298 15.15 15.22 -2.40
CA CYS A 298 14.77 14.06 -3.20
C CYS A 298 14.45 12.88 -2.29
N THR A 299 13.33 12.23 -2.54
CA THR A 299 12.91 10.98 -1.90
C THR A 299 12.50 9.95 -2.92
#